data_4773b977ea23f1c52ff5a04abc88c5d7
#
_entry.id   4773b977ea23f1c52ff5a04abc88c5d7
#
_cell.length_a   1.000
_cell.length_b   1.000
_cell.length_c   1.000
_cell.angle_alpha   90.00
_cell.angle_beta   90.00
_cell.angle_gamma   90.00
#
_symmetry.space_group_name_H-M   'P 1'
#
loop_
_entity.id
_entity.type
_entity.pdbx_description
1 polymer ?
#
loop_
_entity_poly.entity_id
_entity_poly.type
_entity_poly.pdbx_seq_one_letter_code
_entity_poly.pdbx_strand_id
1 'polypeptide(L)'
;VFQRGSTMHSLVPRDENGRSNYRMGALRPNQFGIDDAHVVEYVESIAQASGEFLQIVNFNLAGQQYAVAGTVAGLKALEEDAAKRAAEHGGKRPFMYVPGIDVPFHSTVLRSGVADFRTNLDERIPAEIDPAKLVGRYIPNLVARPFELTREFAQSILDVVPSETVRVLLEVPGAWDAALANPGALTRTLLIELLCWQFASPVRWIETQRVLLSTEEAAPGVAGLGVDQVIEVGLGAAPTLANLASRTLLAPDFARSRVEVFNVQRDGSRVYATDVAVIEDEDEEEIAPATDP
;
A
#
# COMPACT_ATOMS: atom_id res chain seq x y z
N VAL A 1 -3.66 -1.35 15.01
CA VAL A 1 -2.33 -1.78 14.54
C VAL A 1 -1.90 -3.06 15.24
N PHE A 2 -1.85 -3.12 16.57
CA PHE A 2 -1.40 -4.30 17.33
C PHE A 2 -2.20 -5.57 16.99
N GLN A 3 -3.53 -5.51 17.03
CA GLN A 3 -4.40 -6.64 16.70
C GLN A 3 -4.15 -7.19 15.29
N ARG A 4 -4.01 -6.29 14.31
CA ARG A 4 -3.68 -6.69 12.94
C ARG A 4 -2.36 -7.47 12.87
N GLY A 5 -1.31 -6.95 13.52
CA GLY A 5 -0.01 -7.62 13.56
C GLY A 5 -0.06 -8.98 14.25
N SER A 6 -0.74 -9.09 15.38
CA SER A 6 -0.94 -10.35 16.13
C SER A 6 -1.69 -11.38 15.29
N THR A 7 -2.81 -11.00 14.67
CA THR A 7 -3.57 -11.89 13.77
C THR A 7 -2.70 -12.42 12.64
N MET A 8 -2.00 -11.54 11.91
CA MET A 8 -1.14 -11.96 10.80
C MET A 8 -0.01 -12.90 11.24
N HIS A 9 0.59 -12.66 12.40
CA HIS A 9 1.64 -13.50 12.94
C HIS A 9 1.14 -14.92 13.29
N SER A 10 -0.04 -15.02 13.87
CA SER A 10 -0.63 -16.31 14.30
C SER A 10 -1.13 -17.20 13.14
N LEU A 11 -1.37 -16.61 11.97
CA LEU A 11 -1.85 -17.34 10.79
C LEU A 11 -0.76 -18.11 10.06
N VAL A 12 0.50 -17.82 10.33
CA VAL A 12 1.63 -18.38 9.59
C VAL A 12 2.24 -19.53 10.39
N PRO A 13 2.30 -20.77 9.82
CA PRO A 13 2.97 -21.88 10.45
C PRO A 13 4.44 -21.57 10.76
N ARG A 14 4.91 -22.02 11.92
CA ARG A 14 6.28 -21.81 12.39
C ARG A 14 6.93 -23.12 12.78
N ASP A 15 8.23 -23.22 12.56
CA ASP A 15 9.06 -24.34 12.98
C ASP A 15 9.34 -24.28 14.50
N GLU A 16 10.06 -25.26 15.01
CA GLU A 16 10.49 -25.37 16.42
C GLU A 16 11.33 -24.17 16.92
N ASN A 17 11.94 -23.43 15.99
CA ASN A 17 12.73 -22.23 16.27
C ASN A 17 11.89 -20.94 16.13
N GLY A 18 10.58 -21.07 15.95
CA GLY A 18 9.66 -19.95 15.74
C GLY A 18 9.79 -19.26 14.39
N ARG A 19 10.43 -19.88 13.39
CA ARG A 19 10.65 -19.31 12.05
C ARG A 19 9.56 -19.77 11.09
N SER A 20 9.09 -18.86 10.28
CA SER A 20 8.17 -19.14 9.17
C SER A 20 8.96 -19.51 7.91
N ASN A 21 8.31 -20.26 6.99
CA ASN A 21 8.83 -20.52 5.65
C ASN A 21 8.55 -19.38 4.66
N TYR A 22 8.06 -18.21 5.13
CA TYR A 22 7.76 -17.08 4.25
C TYR A 22 8.74 -15.94 4.44
N ARG A 23 8.99 -15.20 3.36
CA ARG A 23 9.76 -13.96 3.35
C ARG A 23 9.11 -12.97 2.39
N MET A 24 9.65 -11.77 2.36
CA MET A 24 9.31 -10.76 1.37
C MET A 24 10.56 -10.25 0.66
N GLY A 25 10.41 -9.83 -0.58
CA GLY A 25 11.47 -9.22 -1.37
C GLY A 25 10.97 -8.07 -2.21
N ALA A 26 11.85 -7.15 -2.54
CA ALA A 26 11.62 -6.06 -3.48
C ALA A 26 12.13 -6.47 -4.86
N LEU A 27 11.23 -6.53 -5.83
CA LEU A 27 11.49 -6.86 -7.24
C LEU A 27 11.57 -5.58 -8.07
N ARG A 28 12.57 -5.50 -8.95
CA ARG A 28 12.82 -4.36 -9.85
C ARG A 28 12.83 -4.80 -11.31
N PRO A 29 11.66 -4.95 -11.93
CA PRO A 29 11.54 -5.55 -13.27
C PRO A 29 12.25 -4.75 -14.36
N ASN A 30 12.36 -3.43 -14.23
CA ASN A 30 13.14 -2.60 -15.15
C ASN A 30 14.63 -2.97 -15.23
N GLN A 31 15.17 -3.69 -14.25
CA GLN A 31 16.56 -4.14 -14.25
C GLN A 31 16.78 -5.39 -15.13
N PHE A 32 15.71 -6.05 -15.58
CA PHE A 32 15.78 -7.26 -16.40
C PHE A 32 14.74 -7.30 -17.53
N GLY A 33 14.28 -6.10 -17.94
CA GLY A 33 13.50 -5.93 -19.18
C GLY A 33 12.06 -6.38 -19.10
N ILE A 34 11.46 -6.50 -17.91
CA ILE A 34 10.02 -6.75 -17.74
C ILE A 34 9.32 -5.41 -17.43
N ASP A 35 8.26 -5.12 -18.13
CA ASP A 35 7.45 -3.92 -17.92
C ASP A 35 6.32 -4.14 -16.91
N ASP A 36 5.57 -3.05 -16.62
CA ASP A 36 4.47 -3.06 -15.66
C ASP A 36 3.34 -4.03 -16.06
N ALA A 37 3.06 -4.17 -17.35
CA ALA A 37 1.97 -5.02 -17.84
C ALA A 37 2.26 -6.52 -17.68
N HIS A 38 3.53 -6.93 -17.67
CA HIS A 38 3.94 -8.33 -17.67
C HIS A 38 4.53 -8.80 -16.32
N VAL A 39 4.72 -7.92 -15.35
CA VAL A 39 5.37 -8.28 -14.07
C VAL A 39 4.58 -9.31 -13.26
N VAL A 40 3.25 -9.26 -13.31
CA VAL A 40 2.38 -10.23 -12.61
C VAL A 40 2.55 -11.61 -13.24
N GLU A 41 2.40 -11.71 -14.54
CA GLU A 41 2.56 -12.94 -15.30
C GLU A 41 3.97 -13.54 -15.11
N TYR A 42 4.99 -12.70 -15.07
CA TYR A 42 6.36 -13.13 -14.79
C TYR A 42 6.48 -13.81 -13.42
N VAL A 43 5.99 -13.18 -12.33
CA VAL A 43 6.05 -13.76 -10.98
C VAL A 43 5.23 -15.05 -10.89
N GLU A 44 4.05 -15.10 -11.52
CA GLU A 44 3.19 -16.28 -11.59
C GLU A 44 3.85 -17.42 -12.38
N SER A 45 4.56 -17.12 -13.44
CA SER A 45 5.31 -18.14 -14.21
C SER A 45 6.40 -18.80 -13.40
N ILE A 46 7.12 -18.03 -12.57
CA ILE A 46 8.14 -18.57 -11.65
C ILE A 46 7.48 -19.40 -10.52
N ALA A 47 6.35 -18.94 -9.98
CA ALA A 47 5.59 -19.71 -9.01
C ALA A 47 5.15 -21.06 -9.56
N GLN A 48 4.62 -21.06 -10.76
CA GLN A 48 4.19 -22.30 -11.46
C GLN A 48 5.37 -23.23 -11.75
N ALA A 49 6.47 -22.69 -12.26
CA ALA A 49 7.66 -23.48 -12.61
C ALA A 49 8.34 -24.12 -11.40
N SER A 50 8.35 -23.40 -10.25
CA SER A 50 8.94 -23.88 -9.00
C SER A 50 8.01 -24.76 -8.17
N GLY A 51 6.70 -24.67 -8.39
CA GLY A 51 5.66 -25.29 -7.52
C GLY A 51 5.55 -24.59 -6.16
N GLU A 52 6.09 -23.38 -6.00
CA GLU A 52 6.18 -22.65 -4.75
C GLU A 52 5.23 -21.44 -4.74
N PHE A 53 4.86 -20.99 -3.54
CA PHE A 53 4.03 -19.79 -3.40
C PHE A 53 4.87 -18.54 -3.66
N LEU A 54 4.40 -17.72 -4.62
CA LEU A 54 4.87 -16.36 -4.89
C LEU A 54 3.67 -15.48 -5.23
N GLN A 55 3.64 -14.27 -4.71
CA GLN A 55 2.60 -13.29 -5.03
C GLN A 55 3.15 -11.87 -4.93
N ILE A 56 2.85 -11.02 -5.91
CA ILE A 56 3.04 -9.57 -5.76
C ILE A 56 2.03 -9.07 -4.73
N VAL A 57 2.53 -8.43 -3.69
CA VAL A 57 1.74 -7.95 -2.55
C VAL A 57 1.73 -6.43 -2.40
N ASN A 58 2.68 -5.72 -3.03
CA ASN A 58 2.64 -4.27 -3.13
C ASN A 58 3.04 -3.85 -4.55
N PHE A 59 2.17 -3.07 -5.16
CA PHE A 59 2.41 -2.37 -6.42
C PHE A 59 2.87 -0.94 -6.07
N ASN A 60 4.21 -0.74 -5.94
CA ASN A 60 4.78 0.48 -5.36
C ASN A 60 5.10 1.55 -6.40
N LEU A 61 5.71 1.16 -7.53
CA LEU A 61 6.14 2.08 -8.58
C LEU A 61 6.12 1.35 -9.93
N ALA A 62 5.30 1.84 -10.85
CA ALA A 62 5.04 1.21 -12.14
C ALA A 62 6.33 0.85 -12.88
N GLY A 63 6.46 -0.41 -13.28
CA GLY A 63 7.60 -0.98 -13.99
C GLY A 63 8.92 -0.98 -13.21
N GLN A 64 8.98 -0.44 -11.99
CA GLN A 64 10.24 -0.23 -11.28
C GLN A 64 10.35 -0.88 -9.91
N GLN A 65 9.23 -1.01 -9.15
CA GLN A 65 9.31 -1.54 -7.80
C GLN A 65 8.02 -2.20 -7.34
N TYR A 66 8.15 -3.48 -6.99
CA TYR A 66 7.07 -4.31 -6.46
C TYR A 66 7.56 -5.06 -5.23
N ALA A 67 6.69 -5.32 -4.25
CA ALA A 67 7.01 -6.26 -3.21
C ALA A 67 6.38 -7.62 -3.54
N VAL A 68 7.18 -8.67 -3.38
CA VAL A 68 6.75 -10.06 -3.57
C VAL A 68 6.83 -10.78 -2.23
N ALA A 69 5.75 -11.42 -1.83
CA ALA A 69 5.74 -12.39 -0.73
C ALA A 69 5.84 -13.79 -1.30
N GLY A 70 6.57 -14.67 -0.62
CA GLY A 70 6.72 -16.05 -1.07
C GLY A 70 7.35 -16.95 -0.03
N THR A 71 7.33 -18.25 -0.31
CA THR A 71 8.16 -19.20 0.42
C THR A 71 9.65 -18.89 0.20
N VAL A 72 10.49 -19.33 1.12
CA VAL A 72 11.94 -19.15 0.99
C VAL A 72 12.46 -19.74 -0.32
N ALA A 73 11.96 -20.92 -0.71
CA ALA A 73 12.34 -21.59 -1.95
C ALA A 73 11.82 -20.82 -3.19
N GLY A 74 10.57 -20.36 -3.16
CA GLY A 74 9.98 -19.60 -4.26
C GLY A 74 10.71 -18.26 -4.50
N LEU A 75 11.01 -17.51 -3.43
CA LEU A 75 11.74 -16.25 -3.55
C LEU A 75 13.18 -16.48 -4.03
N LYS A 76 13.81 -17.61 -3.67
CA LYS A 76 15.11 -17.98 -4.20
C LYS A 76 15.05 -18.26 -5.71
N ALA A 77 14.05 -19.01 -6.17
CA ALA A 77 13.86 -19.25 -7.60
C ALA A 77 13.63 -17.95 -8.37
N LEU A 78 12.83 -17.02 -7.82
CA LEU A 78 12.59 -15.70 -8.39
C LEU A 78 13.89 -14.87 -8.45
N GLU A 79 14.69 -14.86 -7.38
CA GLU A 79 15.98 -14.17 -7.33
C GLU A 79 16.95 -14.68 -8.38
N GLU A 80 17.08 -16.01 -8.51
CA GLU A 80 17.99 -16.66 -9.48
C GLU A 80 17.60 -16.35 -10.93
N ASP A 81 16.30 -16.45 -11.30
CA ASP A 81 15.85 -16.10 -12.65
C ASP A 81 16.00 -14.60 -12.93
N ALA A 82 15.59 -13.73 -12.00
CA ALA A 82 15.74 -12.29 -12.15
C ALA A 82 17.22 -11.88 -12.29
N ALA A 83 18.13 -12.50 -11.52
CA ALA A 83 19.57 -12.23 -11.62
C ALA A 83 20.15 -12.66 -12.97
N LYS A 84 19.75 -13.84 -13.50
CA LYS A 84 20.15 -14.31 -14.82
C LYS A 84 19.70 -13.33 -15.91
N ARG A 85 18.43 -12.95 -15.92
CA ARG A 85 17.89 -11.97 -16.88
C ARG A 85 18.57 -10.62 -16.77
N ALA A 86 18.83 -10.15 -15.55
CA ALA A 86 19.53 -8.88 -15.33
C ALA A 86 20.97 -8.92 -15.88
N ALA A 87 21.67 -10.03 -15.78
CA ALA A 87 23.00 -10.18 -16.37
C ALA A 87 22.96 -10.06 -17.90
N GLU A 88 21.94 -10.61 -18.54
CA GLU A 88 21.73 -10.51 -19.98
C GLU A 88 21.29 -9.11 -20.41
N HIS A 89 20.50 -8.43 -19.58
CA HIS A 89 19.96 -7.08 -19.85
C HIS A 89 20.91 -5.94 -19.42
N GLY A 90 21.95 -6.22 -18.66
CA GLY A 90 22.89 -5.21 -18.10
C GLY A 90 22.37 -4.47 -16.86
N GLY A 91 21.31 -4.98 -16.22
CA GLY A 91 20.77 -4.41 -15.01
C GLY A 91 21.49 -4.81 -13.72
N LYS A 92 21.12 -4.16 -12.62
CA LYS A 92 21.76 -4.37 -11.31
C LYS A 92 20.74 -4.53 -10.20
N ARG A 93 20.96 -5.52 -9.31
CA ARG A 93 20.11 -5.76 -8.13
C ARG A 93 18.63 -5.86 -8.48
N PRO A 94 18.24 -6.82 -9.33
CA PRO A 94 16.84 -6.98 -9.77
C PRO A 94 15.92 -7.39 -8.63
N PHE A 95 16.48 -8.03 -7.58
CA PHE A 95 15.76 -8.50 -6.41
C PHE A 95 16.57 -8.20 -5.13
N MET A 96 15.86 -7.94 -4.02
CA MET A 96 16.45 -7.79 -2.69
C MET A 96 15.48 -8.27 -1.63
N TYR A 97 15.93 -9.11 -0.69
CA TYR A 97 15.12 -9.48 0.47
C TYR A 97 14.82 -8.27 1.36
N VAL A 98 13.60 -8.24 1.92
CA VAL A 98 13.23 -7.28 2.97
C VAL A 98 13.63 -7.90 4.31
N PRO A 99 14.60 -7.32 5.03
CA PRO A 99 15.10 -7.93 6.26
C PRO A 99 14.06 -7.88 7.38
N GLY A 100 14.08 -8.91 8.25
CA GLY A 100 13.26 -8.95 9.46
C GLY A 100 11.79 -9.29 9.24
N ILE A 101 11.36 -9.58 8.02
CA ILE A 101 9.97 -9.96 7.70
C ILE A 101 9.90 -11.44 7.39
N ASP A 102 9.10 -12.16 8.17
CA ASP A 102 8.81 -13.59 8.01
C ASP A 102 7.30 -13.90 7.97
N VAL A 103 6.50 -12.91 7.60
CA VAL A 103 5.06 -13.04 7.37
C VAL A 103 4.77 -12.55 5.94
N PRO A 104 4.00 -13.30 5.14
CA PRO A 104 3.67 -12.91 3.76
C PRO A 104 2.55 -11.85 3.76
N PHE A 105 2.87 -10.63 4.26
CA PHE A 105 1.91 -9.55 4.37
C PHE A 105 1.22 -9.27 3.04
N HIS A 106 -0.05 -8.91 3.12
CA HIS A 106 -0.88 -8.56 1.96
C HIS A 106 -1.06 -9.69 0.92
N SER A 107 -0.81 -10.94 1.31
CA SER A 107 -0.99 -12.09 0.43
C SER A 107 -2.25 -12.89 0.75
N THR A 108 -2.66 -13.70 -0.21
CA THR A 108 -3.80 -14.62 -0.09
C THR A 108 -3.61 -15.70 0.98
N VAL A 109 -2.38 -15.98 1.39
CA VAL A 109 -2.07 -16.90 2.53
C VAL A 109 -2.77 -16.45 3.80
N LEU A 110 -2.97 -15.16 4.00
CA LEU A 110 -3.57 -14.61 5.21
C LEU A 110 -5.11 -14.56 5.18
N ARG A 111 -5.75 -14.98 4.10
CA ARG A 111 -7.22 -14.90 3.93
C ARG A 111 -8.02 -15.64 5.00
N SER A 112 -7.50 -16.73 5.55
CA SER A 112 -8.15 -17.47 6.62
C SER A 112 -8.38 -16.63 7.89
N GLY A 113 -7.60 -15.60 8.12
CA GLY A 113 -7.75 -14.71 9.27
C GLY A 113 -8.70 -13.53 9.08
N VAL A 114 -9.29 -13.37 7.89
CA VAL A 114 -10.18 -12.23 7.60
C VAL A 114 -11.42 -12.23 8.51
N ALA A 115 -12.04 -13.38 8.74
CA ALA A 115 -13.22 -13.52 9.59
C ALA A 115 -12.93 -13.13 11.04
N ASP A 116 -11.84 -13.65 11.61
CA ASP A 116 -11.45 -13.37 12.99
C ASP A 116 -11.06 -11.89 13.15
N PHE A 117 -10.36 -11.32 12.19
CA PHE A 117 -10.00 -9.92 12.24
C PHE A 117 -11.21 -8.99 12.06
N ARG A 118 -12.20 -9.38 11.24
CA ARG A 118 -13.49 -8.68 11.14
C ARG A 118 -14.19 -8.64 12.50
N THR A 119 -14.30 -9.75 13.20
CA THR A 119 -14.88 -9.84 14.55
C THR A 119 -14.15 -8.90 15.52
N ASN A 120 -12.83 -8.91 15.50
CA ASN A 120 -12.03 -8.01 16.33
C ASN A 120 -12.28 -6.52 16.02
N LEU A 121 -12.46 -6.16 14.75
CA LEU A 121 -12.80 -4.78 14.35
C LEU A 121 -14.22 -4.42 14.76
N ASP A 122 -15.15 -5.34 14.61
CA ASP A 122 -16.57 -5.15 14.95
C ASP A 122 -16.78 -4.85 16.44
N GLU A 123 -15.99 -5.46 17.31
CA GLU A 123 -15.99 -5.19 18.76
C GLU A 123 -15.38 -3.85 19.16
N ARG A 124 -14.49 -3.28 18.34
CA ARG A 124 -13.66 -2.13 18.72
C ARG A 124 -14.01 -0.84 18.00
N ILE A 125 -14.54 -0.93 16.80
CA ILE A 125 -14.95 0.24 16.01
C ILE A 125 -16.33 0.68 16.52
N PRO A 126 -16.54 1.98 16.77
CA PRO A 126 -17.84 2.52 17.19
C PRO A 126 -18.98 2.04 16.28
N ALA A 127 -20.18 1.91 16.83
CA ALA A 127 -21.35 1.42 16.10
C ALA A 127 -21.67 2.25 14.85
N GLU A 128 -21.31 3.52 14.86
CA GLU A 128 -21.47 4.45 13.74
C GLU A 128 -20.20 5.28 13.55
N ILE A 129 -19.91 5.63 12.30
CA ILE A 129 -18.83 6.54 11.92
C ILE A 129 -19.44 7.67 11.11
N ASP A 130 -19.10 8.90 11.47
CA ASP A 130 -19.49 10.08 10.70
C ASP A 130 -18.94 9.98 9.26
N PRO A 131 -19.82 9.89 8.25
CA PRO A 131 -19.40 9.79 6.85
C PRO A 131 -18.49 10.93 6.39
N ALA A 132 -18.68 12.14 6.93
CA ALA A 132 -17.88 13.30 6.56
C ALA A 132 -16.38 13.18 6.90
N LYS A 133 -16.02 12.22 7.77
CA LYS A 133 -14.61 11.92 8.08
C LYS A 133 -13.93 11.08 7.02
N LEU A 134 -14.67 10.33 6.20
CA LEU A 134 -14.11 9.39 5.23
C LEU A 134 -14.48 9.73 3.79
N VAL A 135 -15.71 10.14 3.51
CA VAL A 135 -16.18 10.43 2.15
C VAL A 135 -15.32 11.51 1.49
N GLY A 136 -14.71 11.17 0.35
CA GLY A 136 -13.81 12.03 -0.38
C GLY A 136 -12.46 12.33 0.30
N ARG A 137 -12.20 11.76 1.50
CA ARG A 137 -11.00 12.03 2.31
C ARG A 137 -10.12 10.82 2.56
N TYR A 138 -10.67 9.64 2.40
CA TYR A 138 -9.96 8.38 2.61
C TYR A 138 -9.85 7.62 1.30
N ILE A 139 -8.65 7.23 0.92
CA ILE A 139 -8.38 6.36 -0.23
C ILE A 139 -7.84 5.05 0.32
N PRO A 140 -8.67 4.00 0.42
CA PRO A 140 -8.20 2.69 0.88
C PRO A 140 -7.31 2.01 -0.16
N ASN A 141 -6.16 1.48 0.28
CA ASN A 141 -5.23 0.76 -0.59
C ASN A 141 -5.82 -0.49 -1.26
N LEU A 142 -6.94 -1.01 -0.73
CA LEU A 142 -7.61 -2.19 -1.28
C LEU A 142 -8.20 -1.91 -2.66
N VAL A 143 -8.82 -0.74 -2.86
CA VAL A 143 -9.55 -0.38 -4.08
C VAL A 143 -8.95 0.84 -4.79
N ALA A 144 -8.04 1.56 -4.15
CA ALA A 144 -7.32 2.71 -4.69
C ALA A 144 -8.25 3.78 -5.33
N ARG A 145 -9.35 4.09 -4.65
CA ARG A 145 -10.30 5.15 -5.05
C ARG A 145 -10.88 5.86 -3.82
N PRO A 146 -11.29 7.12 -3.92
CA PRO A 146 -11.88 7.84 -2.80
C PRO A 146 -13.07 7.08 -2.21
N PHE A 147 -13.14 7.04 -0.88
CA PHE A 147 -14.25 6.42 -0.16
C PHE A 147 -15.56 7.17 -0.43
N GLU A 148 -16.59 6.43 -0.80
CA GLU A 148 -17.91 6.96 -1.08
C GLU A 148 -19.01 6.03 -0.53
N LEU A 149 -20.19 6.57 -0.26
CA LEU A 149 -21.38 5.78 0.08
C LEU A 149 -22.23 5.56 -1.18
N THR A 150 -21.64 4.93 -2.19
CA THR A 150 -22.27 4.61 -3.47
C THR A 150 -22.21 3.11 -3.76
N ARG A 151 -23.14 2.61 -4.56
CA ARG A 151 -23.14 1.20 -5.00
C ARG A 151 -21.88 0.89 -5.82
N GLU A 152 -21.43 1.84 -6.61
CA GLU A 152 -20.23 1.75 -7.44
C GLU A 152 -18.97 1.59 -6.60
N PHE A 153 -18.88 2.34 -5.49
CA PHE A 153 -17.76 2.16 -4.54
C PHE A 153 -17.82 0.78 -3.87
N ALA A 154 -19.00 0.37 -3.39
CA ALA A 154 -19.18 -0.96 -2.80
C ALA A 154 -18.86 -2.08 -3.81
N GLN A 155 -19.26 -1.92 -5.08
CA GLN A 155 -18.92 -2.87 -6.15
C GLN A 155 -17.41 -2.99 -6.33
N SER A 156 -16.66 -1.88 -6.27
CA SER A 156 -15.20 -1.93 -6.39
C SER A 156 -14.51 -2.78 -5.30
N ILE A 157 -15.17 -2.98 -4.15
CA ILE A 157 -14.67 -3.92 -3.13
C ILE A 157 -14.89 -5.37 -3.59
N LEU A 158 -16.06 -5.68 -4.16
CA LEU A 158 -16.35 -7.03 -4.67
C LEU A 158 -15.47 -7.40 -5.87
N ASP A 159 -15.08 -6.44 -6.68
CA ASP A 159 -14.21 -6.65 -7.85
C ASP A 159 -12.81 -7.15 -7.43
N VAL A 160 -12.38 -6.89 -6.20
CA VAL A 160 -11.05 -7.27 -5.70
C VAL A 160 -11.07 -8.35 -4.61
N VAL A 161 -12.17 -8.46 -3.82
CA VAL A 161 -12.27 -9.45 -2.74
C VAL A 161 -13.68 -10.02 -2.61
N PRO A 162 -13.81 -11.31 -2.25
CA PRO A 162 -15.11 -11.98 -2.11
C PRO A 162 -15.79 -11.63 -0.77
N SER A 163 -16.13 -10.36 -0.57
CA SER A 163 -16.82 -9.90 0.64
C SER A 163 -18.29 -10.30 0.62
N GLU A 164 -18.68 -11.23 1.49
CA GLU A 164 -20.09 -11.64 1.64
C GLU A 164 -20.96 -10.48 2.12
N THR A 165 -20.44 -9.69 3.06
CA THR A 165 -21.14 -8.52 3.61
C THR A 165 -21.51 -7.53 2.49
N VAL A 166 -20.55 -7.20 1.63
CA VAL A 166 -20.77 -6.26 0.53
C VAL A 166 -21.67 -6.88 -0.54
N ARG A 167 -21.54 -8.18 -0.82
CA ARG A 167 -22.41 -8.88 -1.76
C ARG A 167 -23.87 -8.82 -1.31
N VAL A 168 -24.15 -9.10 -0.06
CA VAL A 168 -25.51 -9.00 0.49
C VAL A 168 -26.06 -7.57 0.33
N LEU A 169 -25.28 -6.54 0.61
CA LEU A 169 -25.69 -5.14 0.43
C LEU A 169 -26.07 -4.83 -1.02
N LEU A 170 -25.39 -5.41 -2.00
CA LEU A 170 -25.59 -5.08 -3.41
C LEU A 170 -26.62 -5.97 -4.10
N GLU A 171 -26.68 -7.25 -3.78
CA GLU A 171 -27.48 -8.25 -4.50
C GLU A 171 -28.87 -8.48 -3.86
N VAL A 172 -29.01 -8.31 -2.53
CA VAL A 172 -30.31 -8.48 -1.89
C VAL A 172 -31.20 -7.26 -2.16
N PRO A 173 -32.40 -7.44 -2.72
CA PRO A 173 -33.30 -6.34 -3.02
C PRO A 173 -33.61 -5.48 -1.80
N GLY A 174 -33.42 -4.16 -1.91
CA GLY A 174 -33.70 -3.20 -0.84
C GLY A 174 -32.63 -3.13 0.28
N ALA A 175 -31.63 -4.04 0.32
CA ALA A 175 -30.62 -4.04 1.38
C ALA A 175 -29.76 -2.78 1.35
N TRP A 176 -29.36 -2.31 0.17
CA TRP A 176 -28.61 -1.07 0.02
C TRP A 176 -29.39 0.15 0.54
N ASP A 177 -30.64 0.31 0.13
CA ASP A 177 -31.46 1.45 0.52
C ASP A 177 -31.74 1.45 2.03
N ALA A 178 -31.98 0.26 2.59
CA ALA A 178 -32.11 0.09 4.04
C ALA A 178 -30.84 0.45 4.80
N ALA A 179 -29.66 0.06 4.29
CA ALA A 179 -28.38 0.41 4.89
C ALA A 179 -28.07 1.92 4.74
N LEU A 180 -28.40 2.52 3.60
CA LEU A 180 -28.19 3.95 3.33
C LEU A 180 -29.09 4.84 4.20
N ALA A 181 -30.21 4.32 4.72
CA ALA A 181 -31.05 5.04 5.69
C ALA A 181 -30.30 5.34 7.02
N ASN A 182 -29.23 4.58 7.33
CA ASN A 182 -28.27 4.90 8.40
C ASN A 182 -26.84 5.02 7.81
N PRO A 183 -26.45 6.19 7.28
CA PRO A 183 -25.16 6.39 6.65
C PRO A 183 -23.96 6.14 7.57
N GLY A 184 -24.11 6.39 8.88
CA GLY A 184 -23.05 6.14 9.88
C GLY A 184 -22.74 4.65 10.05
N ALA A 185 -23.78 3.82 10.11
CA ALA A 185 -23.65 2.37 10.18
C ALA A 185 -23.11 1.78 8.86
N LEU A 186 -23.56 2.28 7.70
CA LEU A 186 -23.05 1.86 6.39
C LEU A 186 -21.58 2.22 6.23
N THR A 187 -21.18 3.44 6.63
CA THR A 187 -19.75 3.88 6.64
C THR A 187 -18.91 2.92 7.47
N ARG A 188 -19.37 2.56 8.66
CA ARG A 188 -18.70 1.58 9.53
C ARG A 188 -18.55 0.23 8.84
N THR A 189 -19.63 -0.28 8.26
CA THR A 189 -19.64 -1.58 7.58
C THR A 189 -18.63 -1.64 6.45
N LEU A 190 -18.64 -0.65 5.56
CA LEU A 190 -17.68 -0.59 4.45
C LEU A 190 -16.24 -0.41 4.95
N LEU A 191 -16.01 0.40 5.98
CA LEU A 191 -14.68 0.56 6.57
C LEU A 191 -14.14 -0.74 7.16
N ILE A 192 -14.96 -1.51 7.88
CA ILE A 192 -14.56 -2.81 8.43
C ILE A 192 -14.18 -3.77 7.31
N GLU A 193 -14.97 -3.85 6.24
CA GLU A 193 -14.65 -4.70 5.09
C GLU A 193 -13.31 -4.28 4.42
N LEU A 194 -13.11 -3.00 4.19
CA LEU A 194 -11.85 -2.49 3.66
C LEU A 194 -10.65 -2.86 4.54
N LEU A 195 -10.77 -2.72 5.85
CA LEU A 195 -9.68 -2.98 6.80
C LEU A 195 -9.40 -4.48 6.95
N CYS A 196 -10.45 -5.31 7.04
CA CYS A 196 -10.27 -6.75 7.25
C CYS A 196 -9.76 -7.48 6.00
N TRP A 197 -10.04 -7.00 4.80
CA TRP A 197 -9.50 -7.56 3.57
C TRP A 197 -8.11 -7.03 3.21
N GLN A 198 -7.77 -5.81 3.63
CA GLN A 198 -6.50 -5.17 3.25
C GLN A 198 -5.26 -5.95 3.68
N PHE A 199 -5.27 -6.63 4.85
CA PHE A 199 -4.08 -7.36 5.30
C PHE A 199 -3.83 -8.64 4.51
N ALA A 200 -4.84 -9.17 3.82
CA ALA A 200 -4.82 -10.38 3.02
C ALA A 200 -4.95 -10.11 1.51
N SER A 201 -4.73 -8.87 1.10
CA SER A 201 -4.87 -8.41 -0.28
C SER A 201 -3.77 -7.41 -0.64
N PRO A 202 -3.32 -7.38 -1.91
CA PRO A 202 -2.26 -6.49 -2.36
C PRO A 202 -2.54 -5.02 -2.10
N VAL A 203 -1.47 -4.26 -1.85
CA VAL A 203 -1.49 -2.80 -1.74
C VAL A 203 -1.40 -2.19 -3.13
N ARG A 204 -2.40 -1.43 -3.54
CA ARG A 204 -2.53 -0.79 -4.86
C ARG A 204 -1.97 0.64 -4.83
N TRP A 205 -0.69 0.78 -4.50
CA TRP A 205 -0.09 2.09 -4.31
C TRP A 205 0.16 2.84 -5.62
N ILE A 206 0.42 2.14 -6.72
CA ILE A 206 0.52 2.75 -8.07
C ILE A 206 -0.77 3.47 -8.41
N GLU A 207 -1.91 2.78 -8.28
CA GLU A 207 -3.23 3.36 -8.59
C GLU A 207 -3.58 4.47 -7.58
N THR A 208 -3.24 4.30 -6.31
CA THR A 208 -3.44 5.34 -5.29
C THR A 208 -2.67 6.62 -5.65
N GLN A 209 -1.41 6.49 -6.09
CA GLN A 209 -0.63 7.64 -6.55
C GLN A 209 -1.25 8.30 -7.79
N ARG A 210 -1.76 7.50 -8.74
CA ARG A 210 -2.47 8.06 -9.91
C ARG A 210 -3.68 8.88 -9.48
N VAL A 211 -4.49 8.37 -8.56
CA VAL A 211 -5.65 9.12 -8.03
C VAL A 211 -5.23 10.41 -7.35
N LEU A 212 -4.18 10.38 -6.54
CA LEU A 212 -3.70 11.57 -5.84
C LEU A 212 -3.13 12.63 -6.81
N LEU A 213 -2.27 12.20 -7.72
CA LEU A 213 -1.38 13.08 -8.49
C LEU A 213 -1.97 13.52 -9.84
N SER A 214 -2.91 12.77 -10.43
CA SER A 214 -3.53 13.13 -11.70
C SER A 214 -4.49 14.31 -11.54
N THR A 215 -4.48 15.21 -12.53
CA THR A 215 -5.43 16.32 -12.65
C THR A 215 -6.63 15.97 -13.55
N GLU A 216 -6.58 14.80 -14.18
CA GLU A 216 -7.58 14.27 -15.10
C GLU A 216 -8.08 12.93 -14.54
N GLU A 217 -8.69 12.10 -15.38
CA GLU A 217 -9.11 10.76 -15.00
C GLU A 217 -7.90 9.88 -14.66
N ALA A 218 -7.88 9.31 -13.46
CA ALA A 218 -6.79 8.45 -12.98
C ALA A 218 -6.96 6.99 -13.41
N ALA A 219 -8.21 6.55 -13.56
CA ALA A 219 -8.63 5.24 -14.07
C ALA A 219 -10.09 5.34 -14.56
N PRO A 220 -10.61 4.40 -15.35
CA PRO A 220 -11.99 4.45 -15.82
C PRO A 220 -12.99 4.70 -14.69
N GLY A 221 -13.70 5.83 -14.76
CA GLY A 221 -14.67 6.26 -13.74
C GLY A 221 -14.05 6.72 -12.41
N VAL A 222 -12.75 6.97 -12.33
CA VAL A 222 -12.06 7.47 -11.13
C VAL A 222 -11.37 8.77 -11.46
N ALA A 223 -11.91 9.89 -11.00
CA ALA A 223 -11.29 11.20 -11.17
C ALA A 223 -9.98 11.31 -10.39
N GLY A 224 -8.98 11.92 -10.99
CA GLY A 224 -7.77 12.35 -10.28
C GLY A 224 -8.09 13.53 -9.36
N LEU A 225 -7.42 13.58 -8.22
CA LEU A 225 -7.63 14.62 -7.21
C LEU A 225 -6.76 15.86 -7.46
N GLY A 226 -5.67 15.71 -8.22
CA GLY A 226 -4.77 16.81 -8.55
C GLY A 226 -4.29 17.56 -7.31
N VAL A 227 -3.85 16.81 -6.27
CA VAL A 227 -3.42 17.42 -5.01
C VAL A 227 -2.19 18.30 -5.22
N ASP A 228 -2.09 19.38 -4.46
CA ASP A 228 -0.92 20.27 -4.51
C ASP A 228 0.23 19.76 -3.64
N GLN A 229 -0.08 19.01 -2.59
CA GLN A 229 0.90 18.52 -1.63
C GLN A 229 0.63 17.08 -1.21
N VAL A 230 1.69 16.30 -1.05
CA VAL A 230 1.69 14.98 -0.44
C VAL A 230 2.58 15.01 0.78
N ILE A 231 2.02 14.64 1.94
CA ILE A 231 2.75 14.64 3.21
C ILE A 231 2.79 13.21 3.75
N GLU A 232 3.98 12.63 3.80
CA GLU A 232 4.19 11.35 4.47
C GLU A 232 4.22 11.55 5.98
N VAL A 233 3.23 10.97 6.66
CA VAL A 233 3.19 10.91 8.13
C VAL A 233 3.72 9.57 8.57
N GLY A 234 4.99 9.50 8.91
CA GLY A 234 5.66 8.25 9.27
C GLY A 234 6.92 8.45 10.08
N LEU A 235 7.33 7.37 10.73
CA LEU A 235 8.54 7.33 11.57
C LEU A 235 9.74 6.96 10.69
N GLY A 236 10.80 7.73 10.78
CA GLY A 236 12.10 7.40 10.23
C GLY A 236 12.71 8.47 9.33
N ALA A 237 14.02 8.59 9.42
CA ALA A 237 14.82 9.52 8.62
C ALA A 237 14.90 9.13 7.13
N ALA A 238 14.41 7.94 6.74
CA ALA A 238 14.37 7.47 5.36
C ALA A 238 12.91 7.37 4.88
N PRO A 239 12.32 8.45 4.35
CA PRO A 239 10.94 8.47 3.88
C PRO A 239 10.76 7.45 2.75
N THR A 240 9.75 6.59 2.88
CA THR A 240 9.47 5.53 1.89
C THR A 240 8.42 5.98 0.89
N LEU A 241 7.27 6.45 1.38
CA LEU A 241 6.15 6.85 0.52
C LEU A 241 6.43 8.17 -0.19
N ALA A 242 7.07 9.13 0.50
CA ALA A 242 7.51 10.37 -0.13
C ALA A 242 8.51 10.12 -1.26
N ASN A 243 9.46 9.20 -1.07
CA ASN A 243 10.40 8.83 -2.14
C ASN A 243 9.71 8.13 -3.31
N LEU A 244 8.69 7.29 -3.06
CA LEU A 244 7.89 6.67 -4.13
C LEU A 244 7.11 7.75 -4.89
N ALA A 245 6.44 8.67 -4.19
CA ALA A 245 5.70 9.77 -4.81
C ALA A 245 6.63 10.66 -5.67
N SER A 246 7.79 11.05 -5.12
CA SER A 246 8.78 11.84 -5.88
C SER A 246 9.26 11.13 -7.14
N ARG A 247 9.41 9.81 -7.10
CA ARG A 247 9.81 9.02 -8.28
C ARG A 247 8.66 8.86 -9.28
N THR A 248 7.43 8.71 -8.82
CA THR A 248 6.24 8.69 -9.68
C THR A 248 6.11 10.01 -10.45
N LEU A 249 6.34 11.14 -9.79
CA LEU A 249 6.31 12.47 -10.42
C LEU A 249 7.38 12.67 -11.53
N LEU A 250 8.40 11.83 -11.60
CA LEU A 250 9.37 11.82 -12.70
C LEU A 250 8.87 11.09 -13.95
N ALA A 251 7.77 10.35 -13.84
CA ALA A 251 7.20 9.65 -15.00
C ALA A 251 6.56 10.64 -15.99
N PRO A 252 6.59 10.33 -17.31
CA PRO A 252 6.06 11.24 -18.35
C PRO A 252 4.62 11.70 -18.12
N ASP A 253 3.78 10.80 -17.57
CA ASP A 253 2.37 11.09 -17.28
C ASP A 253 2.18 12.24 -16.27
N PHE A 254 3.18 12.48 -15.44
CA PHE A 254 3.18 13.51 -14.40
C PHE A 254 4.11 14.70 -14.68
N ALA A 255 4.66 14.81 -15.89
CA ALA A 255 5.62 15.86 -16.26
C ALA A 255 5.12 17.30 -16.05
N ARG A 256 3.80 17.51 -15.98
CA ARG A 256 3.16 18.81 -15.71
C ARG A 256 2.74 18.99 -14.25
N SER A 257 2.89 17.97 -13.43
CA SER A 257 2.51 18.02 -12.01
C SER A 257 3.45 18.98 -11.25
N ARG A 258 2.86 19.77 -10.36
CA ARG A 258 3.58 20.67 -9.45
C ARG A 258 3.46 20.26 -8.00
N VAL A 259 3.15 19.00 -7.76
CA VAL A 259 2.95 18.46 -6.42
C VAL A 259 4.23 18.55 -5.60
N GLU A 260 4.14 19.15 -4.44
CA GLU A 260 5.21 19.15 -3.45
C GLU A 260 5.12 17.91 -2.56
N VAL A 261 6.25 17.28 -2.31
CA VAL A 261 6.30 16.03 -1.51
C VAL A 261 7.13 16.26 -0.25
N PHE A 262 6.47 16.07 0.90
CA PHE A 262 7.06 16.26 2.22
C PHE A 262 7.05 14.98 3.04
N ASN A 263 7.94 14.93 4.02
CA ASN A 263 7.88 13.98 5.14
C ASN A 263 7.91 14.77 6.45
N VAL A 264 7.00 14.46 7.38
CA VAL A 264 6.84 15.22 8.63
C VAL A 264 8.11 15.31 9.48
N GLN A 265 9.01 14.32 9.38
CA GLN A 265 10.24 14.33 10.16
C GLN A 265 11.37 15.12 9.45
N ARG A 266 11.51 14.93 8.15
CA ARG A 266 12.53 15.59 7.35
C ARG A 266 12.21 17.07 7.11
N ASP A 267 10.94 17.37 6.84
CA ASP A 267 10.48 18.68 6.36
C ASP A 267 9.56 19.35 7.39
N GLY A 268 9.76 19.09 8.70
CA GLY A 268 8.87 19.48 9.78
C GLY A 268 8.60 20.99 9.83
N SER A 269 9.60 21.83 9.64
CA SER A 269 9.46 23.29 9.61
C SER A 269 8.50 23.77 8.51
N ARG A 270 8.50 23.12 7.32
CA ARG A 270 7.58 23.43 6.23
C ARG A 270 6.18 22.83 6.46
N VAL A 271 6.11 21.60 6.97
CA VAL A 271 4.83 20.89 7.20
C VAL A 271 4.02 21.57 8.32
N TYR A 272 4.69 22.04 9.36
CA TYR A 272 4.05 22.71 10.49
C TYR A 272 4.10 24.23 10.41
N ALA A 273 4.58 24.80 9.29
CA ALA A 273 4.48 26.22 9.05
C ALA A 273 2.98 26.60 9.02
N THR A 274 2.59 27.44 9.98
CA THR A 274 1.31 28.12 9.98
C THR A 274 1.49 29.50 9.36
N ASP A 275 0.44 30.30 9.20
CA ASP A 275 0.50 31.68 8.67
C ASP A 275 1.33 32.65 9.55
N VAL A 276 1.97 32.17 10.59
CA VAL A 276 2.96 32.91 11.37
C VAL A 276 4.27 32.89 10.59
N ALA A 277 4.84 34.05 10.36
CA ALA A 277 6.13 34.21 9.70
C ALA A 277 7.16 33.22 10.25
N VAL A 278 7.82 32.49 9.36
CA VAL A 278 8.93 31.62 9.74
C VAL A 278 9.96 32.51 10.43
N ILE A 279 10.20 32.27 11.70
CA ILE A 279 11.36 32.81 12.38
C ILE A 279 12.52 32.05 11.75
N GLU A 280 13.25 32.67 10.83
CA GLU A 280 14.52 32.15 10.39
C GLU A 280 15.37 32.02 11.64
N ASP A 281 15.79 30.82 12.00
CA ASP A 281 16.79 30.60 13.03
C ASP A 281 18.10 31.22 12.52
N GLU A 282 18.29 32.52 12.78
CA GLU A 282 19.58 33.13 12.83
C GLU A 282 20.19 32.58 14.12
N ASP A 283 21.15 31.68 13.96
CA ASP A 283 22.26 31.41 14.90
C ASP A 283 22.64 29.92 14.89
N GLU A 284 23.20 29.42 13.78
CA GLU A 284 24.31 28.48 13.88
C GLU A 284 25.58 29.32 14.15
N GLU A 285 25.84 29.66 15.40
CA GLU A 285 27.16 30.11 15.82
C GLU A 285 28.19 29.04 15.46
N GLU A 286 29.04 29.38 14.51
CA GLU A 286 30.23 28.65 14.11
C GLU A 286 31.13 28.51 15.36
N ILE A 287 31.07 27.33 16.01
CA ILE A 287 31.98 27.01 17.10
C ILE A 287 33.38 26.85 16.48
N ALA A 288 34.17 27.91 16.59
CA ALA A 288 35.58 27.89 16.22
C ALA A 288 36.33 26.81 17.03
N PRO A 289 37.23 26.03 16.42
CA PRO A 289 38.01 25.04 17.17
C PRO A 289 38.93 25.72 18.16
N ALA A 290 38.83 25.28 19.41
CA ALA A 290 39.76 25.69 20.49
C ALA A 290 41.18 25.36 20.11
N THR A 291 42.02 26.38 20.03
CA THR A 291 43.49 26.24 19.98
C THR A 291 43.95 26.00 21.39
N ASP A 292 44.47 24.81 21.66
CA ASP A 292 45.17 24.46 22.89
C ASP A 292 46.60 25.10 22.91
N PRO A 293 47.06 25.53 24.09
CA PRO A 293 48.38 26.20 24.27
C PRO A 293 49.59 25.28 24.16
#